data_35ddb30a622f2d32c230a20ca0c3be0f
#
_entry.id   35ddb30a622f2d32c230a20ca0c3be0f
#
_cell.length_a   1.000
_cell.length_b   1.000
_cell.length_c   1.000
_cell.angle_alpha   90.00
_cell.angle_beta   90.00
_cell.angle_gamma   90.00
#
_symmetry.space_group_name_H-M   'P 1'
#
loop_
_entity.id
_entity.type
_entity.pdbx_description
1 polymer ?
#
loop_
_entity_poly.entity_id
_entity_poly.type
_entity_poly.pdbx_seq_one_letter_code
_entity_poly.pdbx_strand_id
1 'polypeptide(L)'
;STMNKSKASLSDTQIETIEDAASRWVTLNADKLPRENGKYVDVSIDDLASDGYLDASDLENPSNGNKLCGYVRITYVNNDTYKNQFNYDFHEEDC
;
A
#
# COMPACT_ATOMS: atom_id res chain seq x y z
N SER A 1 -13.22 18.52 -8.00
CA SER A 1 -12.67 18.28 -8.17
C SER A 1 -11.85 18.16 -8.35
N THR A 2 -11.77 18.49 -7.97
CA THR A 2 -10.80 18.41 -8.21
C THR A 2 -10.27 17.42 -8.50
N MET A 3 -10.57 17.18 -8.56
CA MET A 3 -10.09 16.25 -8.74
C MET A 3 -8.90 15.83 -8.86
N ASN A 4 -8.65 15.70 -8.51
CA ASN A 4 -7.50 14.87 -8.62
C ASN A 4 -7.08 14.57 -10.00
N LYS A 5 -7.18 15.54 -10.83
CA LYS A 5 -6.78 15.36 -12.21
C LYS A 5 -5.29 15.20 -12.36
N SER A 6 -4.54 15.55 -11.30
CA SER A 6 -3.10 15.30 -11.27
C SER A 6 -2.77 13.83 -11.11
N LYS A 7 -3.76 13.03 -10.71
CA LYS A 7 -3.58 11.61 -10.48
C LYS A 7 -4.16 10.84 -11.65
N ALA A 8 -3.30 10.17 -12.39
CA ALA A 8 -3.78 9.29 -13.44
C ALA A 8 -4.25 7.99 -12.80
N SER A 9 -5.21 7.33 -13.43
CA SER A 9 -5.70 6.05 -12.96
C SER A 9 -4.59 5.01 -13.04
N LEU A 10 -4.41 4.27 -11.96
CA LEU A 10 -3.48 3.16 -11.94
C LEU A 10 -4.19 1.89 -12.40
N SER A 11 -3.46 1.02 -13.08
CA SER A 11 -4.00 -0.28 -13.46
C SER A 11 -4.13 -1.16 -12.23
N ASP A 12 -4.98 -2.17 -12.31
CA ASP A 12 -5.12 -3.15 -11.24
C ASP A 12 -3.80 -3.86 -10.97
N THR A 13 -3.01 -4.12 -12.01
CA THR A 13 -1.71 -4.76 -11.87
C THR A 13 -0.76 -3.92 -11.04
N GLN A 14 -0.75 -2.60 -11.28
CA GLN A 14 0.12 -1.70 -10.53
C GLN A 14 -0.29 -1.68 -9.05
N ILE A 15 -1.58 -1.59 -8.79
CA ILE A 15 -2.08 -1.60 -7.42
C ILE A 15 -1.74 -2.92 -6.73
N GLU A 16 -1.91 -4.05 -7.42
CA GLU A 16 -1.57 -5.35 -6.87
C GLU A 16 -0.08 -5.45 -6.53
N THR A 17 0.78 -4.91 -7.40
CA THR A 17 2.21 -4.91 -7.15
C THR A 17 2.54 -4.18 -5.86
N ILE A 18 1.91 -3.04 -5.65
CA ILE A 18 2.14 -2.23 -4.45
C ILE A 18 1.61 -2.93 -3.21
N GLU A 19 0.39 -3.48 -3.29
CA GLU A 19 -0.21 -4.16 -2.15
C GLU A 19 0.52 -5.47 -1.82
N ASP A 20 1.02 -6.16 -2.83
CA ASP A 20 1.82 -7.35 -2.61
C ASP A 20 3.13 -7.02 -1.89
N ALA A 21 3.75 -5.90 -2.24
CA ALA A 21 4.95 -5.45 -1.54
C ALA A 21 4.65 -5.23 -0.05
N ALA A 22 3.50 -4.63 0.26
CA ALA A 22 3.10 -4.44 1.65
C ALA A 22 2.90 -5.77 2.36
N SER A 23 2.36 -6.77 1.69
CA SER A 23 2.17 -8.08 2.31
C SER A 23 3.50 -8.76 2.65
N ARG A 24 4.52 -8.55 1.83
CA ARG A 24 5.86 -9.05 2.13
C ARG A 24 6.48 -8.29 3.30
N TRP A 25 6.24 -6.98 3.36
CA TRP A 25 6.69 -6.17 4.49
C TRP A 25 6.08 -6.69 5.80
N VAL A 26 4.80 -7.05 5.79
CA VAL A 26 4.10 -7.58 6.96
C VAL A 26 4.80 -8.83 7.50
N THR A 27 5.22 -9.71 6.62
CA THR A 27 5.87 -10.95 7.01
C THR A 27 7.13 -10.72 7.84
N LEU A 28 7.88 -9.67 7.52
CA LEU A 28 9.15 -9.37 8.18
C LEU A 28 9.02 -8.31 9.27
N ASN A 29 7.84 -7.73 9.46
CA ASN A 29 7.61 -6.66 10.43
C ASN A 29 6.40 -6.93 11.31
N ALA A 30 6.17 -8.20 11.62
CA ALA A 30 5.00 -8.62 12.37
C ALA A 30 4.86 -7.92 13.72
N ASP A 31 5.99 -7.58 14.35
CA ASP A 31 6.01 -6.90 15.64
C ASP A 31 5.51 -5.46 15.58
N LYS A 32 5.40 -4.89 14.37
CA LYS A 32 4.93 -3.50 14.19
C LYS A 32 3.45 -3.44 13.87
N LEU A 33 2.77 -4.57 13.83
CA LEU A 33 1.40 -4.65 13.35
C LEU A 33 0.39 -4.64 14.48
N PRO A 34 -0.80 -4.07 14.25
CA PRO A 34 -1.86 -4.14 15.23
C PRO A 34 -2.39 -5.56 15.37
N ARG A 35 -3.00 -5.85 16.50
CA ARG A 35 -3.57 -7.17 16.80
C ARG A 35 -5.01 -7.06 17.29
N GLU A 36 -5.67 -5.95 16.99
CA GLU A 36 -7.07 -5.76 17.32
C GLU A 36 -7.86 -5.55 16.04
N ASN A 37 -9.03 -6.16 15.95
CA ASN A 37 -9.88 -6.06 14.77
C ASN A 37 -10.17 -4.59 14.44
N GLY A 38 -9.95 -4.22 13.19
CA GLY A 38 -10.21 -2.88 12.69
C GLY A 38 -9.08 -1.88 12.88
N LYS A 39 -8.04 -2.23 13.63
CA LYS A 39 -6.88 -1.36 13.79
C LYS A 39 -5.98 -1.50 12.57
N TYR A 40 -5.23 -0.44 12.25
CA TYR A 40 -4.42 -0.42 11.03
C TYR A 40 -3.10 0.29 11.26
N VAL A 41 -2.20 0.10 10.31
CA VAL A 41 -0.94 0.82 10.20
C VAL A 41 -0.78 1.24 8.73
N ASP A 42 -0.24 2.42 8.50
CA ASP A 42 0.01 2.93 7.16
C ASP A 42 1.50 2.89 6.87
N VAL A 43 1.86 2.32 5.73
CA VAL A 43 3.26 2.21 5.29
C VAL A 43 3.38 2.90 3.95
N SER A 44 4.26 3.90 3.86
CA SER A 44 4.43 4.65 2.61
C SER A 44 5.10 3.78 1.56
N ILE A 45 4.79 4.04 0.28
CA ILE A 45 5.43 3.29 -0.80
C ILE A 45 6.91 3.63 -0.88
N ASP A 46 7.31 4.84 -0.45
CA ASP A 46 8.72 5.19 -0.38
C ASP A 46 9.46 4.31 0.63
N ASP A 47 8.85 4.01 1.76
CA ASP A 47 9.43 3.12 2.76
C ASP A 47 9.52 1.68 2.23
N LEU A 48 8.50 1.24 1.51
CA LEU A 48 8.54 -0.10 0.90
C LEU A 48 9.68 -0.20 -0.11
N ALA A 49 9.91 0.85 -0.89
CA ALA A 49 11.02 0.86 -1.83
C ALA A 49 12.37 0.91 -1.12
N SER A 50 12.50 1.74 -0.07
CA SER A 50 13.73 1.83 0.71
C SER A 50 14.12 0.50 1.33
N ASP A 51 13.13 -0.28 1.72
CA ASP A 51 13.35 -1.58 2.36
C ASP A 51 13.50 -2.70 1.32
N GLY A 52 13.44 -2.40 0.03
CA GLY A 52 13.67 -3.37 -1.01
C GLY A 52 12.45 -4.13 -1.50
N TYR A 53 11.24 -3.73 -1.08
CA TYR A 53 10.02 -4.42 -1.49
C TYR A 53 9.43 -3.90 -2.79
N LEU A 54 9.86 -2.70 -3.21
CA LEU A 54 9.45 -2.12 -4.49
C LEU A 54 10.69 -1.61 -5.20
N ASP A 55 10.66 -1.62 -6.54
CA ASP A 55 11.70 -1.03 -7.36
C ASP A 55 11.41 0.45 -7.57
N ALA A 56 12.44 1.21 -7.93
CA ALA A 56 12.25 2.63 -8.24
C ALA A 56 11.22 2.84 -9.34
N SER A 57 11.15 1.94 -10.32
CA SER A 57 10.17 2.03 -11.39
C SER A 57 8.73 1.86 -10.89
N ASP A 58 8.53 1.19 -9.77
CA ASP A 58 7.20 1.02 -9.18
C ASP A 58 6.71 2.31 -8.53
N LEU A 59 7.58 3.29 -8.33
CA LEU A 59 7.24 4.58 -7.76
C LEU A 59 6.88 5.63 -8.82
N GLU A 60 6.67 5.19 -10.05
CA GLU A 60 6.26 6.08 -11.15
C GLU A 60 4.91 5.62 -11.67
N ASN A 61 4.06 6.58 -11.98
CA ASN A 61 2.79 6.28 -12.61
C ASN A 61 3.06 5.99 -14.08
N PRO A 62 2.79 4.78 -14.56
CA PRO A 62 3.11 4.43 -15.95
C PRO A 62 2.29 5.20 -16.98
N SER A 63 1.16 5.78 -16.58
CA SER A 63 0.30 6.52 -17.50
C SER A 63 0.88 7.88 -17.85
N ASN A 64 1.63 8.51 -16.95
CA ASN A 64 2.14 9.86 -17.20
C ASN A 64 3.61 10.06 -16.79
N GLY A 65 4.26 9.02 -16.25
CA GLY A 65 5.67 9.10 -15.87
C GLY A 65 5.94 9.91 -14.61
N ASN A 66 4.92 10.44 -13.96
CA ASN A 66 5.09 11.23 -12.75
C ASN A 66 5.36 10.35 -11.56
N LYS A 67 6.05 10.92 -10.56
CA LYS A 67 6.28 10.20 -9.31
C LYS A 67 4.96 9.86 -8.65
N LEU A 68 4.88 8.63 -8.16
CA LEU A 68 3.72 8.14 -7.42
C LEU A 68 4.00 8.30 -5.95
N CYS A 69 3.06 8.87 -5.22
CA CYS A 69 3.14 9.00 -3.77
C CYS A 69 1.91 8.37 -3.13
N GLY A 70 2.07 7.90 -1.91
CA GLY A 70 0.96 7.30 -1.20
C GLY A 70 1.42 6.27 -0.20
N TYR A 71 0.48 5.53 0.33
CA TYR A 71 0.74 4.54 1.36
C TYR A 71 -0.23 3.37 1.22
N VAL A 72 0.17 2.24 1.78
CA VAL A 72 -0.73 1.09 1.90
C VAL A 72 -1.23 1.05 3.34
N ARG A 73 -2.55 1.06 3.49
CA ARG A 73 -3.17 0.87 4.79
C ARG A 73 -3.34 -0.62 5.03
N ILE A 74 -2.72 -1.10 6.09
CA ILE A 74 -2.74 -2.51 6.44
C ILE A 74 -3.64 -2.64 7.67
N THR A 75 -4.82 -3.21 7.46
CA THR A 75 -5.84 -3.31 8.51
C THR A 75 -5.91 -4.74 9.03
N TYR A 76 -5.82 -4.90 10.35
CA TYR A 76 -5.96 -6.20 10.97
C TYR A 76 -7.45 -6.58 11.04
N VAL A 77 -7.76 -7.78 10.60
CA VAL A 77 -9.13 -8.29 10.60
C VAL A 77 -9.17 -9.60 11.40
N ASN A 78 -9.97 -9.61 12.44
CA ASN A 78 -10.16 -10.81 13.25
C ASN A 78 -11.59 -10.81 13.78
N ASN A 79 -12.47 -11.50 13.07
CA ASN A 79 -13.88 -11.57 13.40
C ASN A 79 -14.37 -13.00 13.17
N ASP A 80 -15.68 -13.22 13.20
CA ASP A 80 -16.24 -14.57 13.07
C ASP A 80 -15.99 -15.18 11.68
N THR A 81 -15.87 -14.35 10.66
CA THR A 81 -15.69 -14.79 9.28
C THR A 81 -14.20 -14.88 8.90
N TYR A 82 -13.41 -13.87 9.30
CA TYR A 82 -12.01 -13.75 8.91
C TYR A 82 -11.15 -13.71 10.17
N LYS A 83 -10.25 -14.68 10.31
CA LYS A 83 -9.40 -14.80 11.49
C LYS A 83 -7.97 -14.42 11.17
N ASN A 84 -7.39 -13.52 11.98
CA ASN A 84 -5.96 -13.17 11.90
C ASN A 84 -5.51 -12.84 10.48
N GLN A 85 -6.24 -11.96 9.81
CA GLN A 85 -5.95 -11.58 8.44
C GLN A 85 -5.59 -10.09 8.36
N PHE A 86 -4.97 -9.71 7.24
CA PHE A 86 -4.69 -8.32 6.95
C PHE A 86 -5.29 -7.96 5.61
N ASN A 87 -5.93 -6.79 5.56
CA ASN A 87 -6.38 -6.20 4.30
C ASN A 87 -5.37 -5.13 3.91
N TYR A 88 -5.12 -5.01 2.61
CA TYR A 88 -4.14 -4.09 2.06
C TYR A 88 -4.85 -3.14 1.12
N ASP A 89 -4.83 -1.85 1.43
CA ASP A 89 -5.49 -0.83 0.62
C ASP A 89 -4.51 0.27 0.28
N PHE A 90 -4.17 0.40 -1.00
CA PHE A 90 -3.31 1.48 -1.44
C PHE A 90 -4.10 2.77 -1.56
N HIS A 91 -3.57 3.84 -0.97
CA HIS A 91 -4.13 5.18 -1.04
C HIS A 91 -3.12 6.09 -1.71
N GLU A 92 -3.46 6.57 -2.89
CA GLU A 92 -2.61 7.50 -3.61
C GLU A 92 -2.74 8.89 -3.02
N GLU A 93 -1.60 9.59 -2.91
CA GLU A 93 -1.54 10.96 -2.41
C GLU A 93 -0.81 11.84 -3.40
N ASP A 94 -1.07 13.13 -3.30
CA ASP A 94 -0.29 14.10 -4.08
C ASP A 94 1.12 14.16 -3.51
N CYS A 95 2.09 14.20 -4.40
CA CYS A 95 3.46 14.45 -3.99
C CYS A 95 3.68 15.95 -3.72
#